data_2c8f9e12769d0f9f6dbb19a235958a93
#
_entry.id   2c8f9e12769d0f9f6dbb19a235958a93
#
_cell.length_a   1.000
_cell.length_b   1.000
_cell.length_c   1.000
_cell.angle_alpha   90.00
_cell.angle_beta   90.00
_cell.angle_gamma   90.00
#
_symmetry.space_group_name_H-M   'P 1'
#
loop_
_entity.id
_entity.type
_entity.pdbx_description
1 polymer ?
#
loop_
_entity_poly.entity_id
_entity_poly.type
_entity_poly.pdbx_seq_one_letter_code
_entity_poly.pdbx_strand_id
1 'polypeptide(L)'
;MVSAKDITITNSYVDFIVKLNAKNERVKVEIPGRFSVYNALAAICVCQQLGCDTESIKKALQEVRVPGRSELVNNKKNLTIMLDYAHSPESLESILHAVKGYTKGKVISVFGCGGDRDTTKRAIMGEISGKIADYTIITSDNPRTEDPEEIVKEVESGIKRTKGKYVCIVDRIEAIKLSLIHIWRCRRYSLC
;
A
#
# COMPACT_ATOMS: atom_id res chain seq x y z
N MET A 1 -15.39 -20.26 13.82
CA MET A 1 -14.92 -18.90 13.40
C MET A 1 -13.41 -18.85 13.63
N VAL A 2 -12.62 -18.50 12.62
CA VAL A 2 -11.16 -18.35 12.72
C VAL A 2 -10.86 -16.90 13.06
N SER A 3 -10.03 -16.66 14.08
CA SER A 3 -9.67 -15.30 14.52
C SER A 3 -8.17 -15.22 14.83
N ALA A 4 -7.58 -14.05 14.59
CA ALA A 4 -6.21 -13.75 14.96
C ALA A 4 -6.14 -13.06 16.33
N LYS A 5 -5.10 -13.39 17.11
CA LYS A 5 -4.76 -12.77 18.38
C LYS A 5 -3.29 -12.38 18.38
N ASP A 6 -2.89 -11.48 19.28
CA ASP A 6 -1.49 -11.06 19.46
C ASP A 6 -0.84 -10.66 18.12
N ILE A 7 -1.48 -9.68 17.45
CA ILE A 7 -1.09 -9.25 16.11
C ILE A 7 0.05 -8.23 16.20
N THR A 8 1.18 -8.53 15.57
CA THR A 8 2.30 -7.62 15.35
C THR A 8 2.35 -7.20 13.88
N ILE A 9 2.45 -5.91 13.61
CA ILE A 9 2.55 -5.36 12.25
C ILE A 9 3.86 -4.58 12.14
N THR A 10 4.65 -4.91 11.11
CA THR A 10 5.91 -4.22 10.81
C THR A 10 5.88 -3.67 9.38
N ASN A 11 6.97 -3.05 8.96
CA ASN A 11 7.14 -2.57 7.58
C ASN A 11 7.39 -3.69 6.56
N SER A 12 7.57 -4.93 6.99
CA SER A 12 7.93 -6.05 6.10
C SER A 12 7.05 -7.29 6.30
N TYR A 13 6.38 -7.43 7.43
CA TYR A 13 5.54 -8.60 7.70
C TYR A 13 4.44 -8.30 8.72
N VAL A 14 3.47 -9.19 8.78
CA VAL A 14 2.54 -9.35 9.92
C VAL A 14 2.79 -10.70 10.58
N ASP A 15 2.61 -10.74 11.90
CA ASP A 15 2.77 -11.94 12.73
C ASP A 15 1.60 -11.99 13.72
N PHE A 16 0.99 -13.17 13.90
CA PHE A 16 -0.18 -13.32 14.75
C PHE A 16 -0.38 -14.76 15.21
N ILE A 17 -1.17 -14.95 16.27
CA ILE A 17 -1.59 -16.26 16.73
C ILE A 17 -2.96 -16.59 16.14
N VAL A 18 -3.11 -17.78 15.60
CA VAL A 18 -4.36 -18.33 15.06
C VAL A 18 -4.55 -19.78 15.51
N LYS A 19 -5.79 -20.22 15.65
CA LYS A 19 -6.10 -21.63 15.98
C LYS A 19 -6.10 -22.49 14.71
N LEU A 20 -5.10 -23.36 14.60
CA LEU A 20 -4.98 -24.37 13.53
C LEU A 20 -5.14 -25.75 14.14
N ASN A 21 -6.04 -26.58 13.61
CA ASN A 21 -6.27 -27.96 14.07
C ASN A 21 -6.35 -28.08 15.61
N ALA A 22 -7.16 -27.21 16.22
CA ALA A 22 -7.39 -27.08 17.65
C ALA A 22 -6.20 -26.56 18.51
N LYS A 23 -5.02 -26.29 17.92
CA LYS A 23 -3.84 -25.71 18.59
C LYS A 23 -3.66 -24.24 18.24
N ASN A 24 -3.14 -23.47 19.19
CA ASN A 24 -2.73 -22.10 18.93
C ASN A 24 -1.36 -22.12 18.28
N GLU A 25 -1.29 -21.60 17.04
CA GLU A 25 -0.08 -21.54 16.23
C GLU A 25 0.26 -20.10 15.92
N ARG A 26 1.55 -19.77 15.97
CA ARG A 26 2.05 -18.47 15.50
C ARG A 26 2.33 -18.57 14.00
N VAL A 27 1.82 -17.59 13.27
CA VAL A 27 1.90 -17.52 11.80
C VAL A 27 2.51 -16.17 11.41
N LYS A 28 3.46 -16.21 10.49
CA LYS A 28 4.10 -15.04 9.89
C LYS A 28 3.74 -14.95 8.41
N VAL A 29 3.38 -13.74 7.94
CA VAL A 29 3.11 -13.45 6.53
C VAL A 29 4.00 -12.27 6.13
N GLU A 30 4.88 -12.47 5.15
CA GLU A 30 5.81 -11.42 4.72
C GLU A 30 5.19 -10.43 3.72
N ILE A 31 3.97 -10.03 3.99
CA ILE A 31 3.24 -8.95 3.35
C ILE A 31 2.76 -8.02 4.47
N PRO A 32 3.26 -6.77 4.54
CA PRO A 32 2.91 -5.84 5.60
C PRO A 32 1.45 -5.36 5.51
N GLY A 33 0.92 -4.85 6.62
CA GLY A 33 -0.41 -4.26 6.68
C GLY A 33 -1.47 -5.19 7.29
N ARG A 34 -2.42 -4.58 8.01
CA ARG A 34 -3.46 -5.31 8.75
C ARG A 34 -4.36 -6.17 7.85
N PHE A 35 -4.58 -5.75 6.60
CA PHE A 35 -5.35 -6.52 5.62
C PHE A 35 -4.73 -7.89 5.32
N SER A 36 -3.41 -8.05 5.45
CA SER A 36 -2.72 -9.34 5.27
C SER A 36 -3.13 -10.37 6.31
N VAL A 37 -3.50 -9.93 7.53
CA VAL A 37 -4.04 -10.83 8.55
C VAL A 37 -5.39 -11.40 8.09
N TYR A 38 -6.29 -10.56 7.57
CA TYR A 38 -7.60 -11.02 7.09
C TYR A 38 -7.48 -11.95 5.89
N ASN A 39 -6.60 -11.61 4.95
CA ASN A 39 -6.34 -12.45 3.77
C ASN A 39 -5.76 -13.81 4.18
N ALA A 40 -4.82 -13.82 5.11
CA ALA A 40 -4.26 -15.07 5.65
C ALA A 40 -5.31 -15.90 6.39
N LEU A 41 -6.18 -15.28 7.21
CA LEU A 41 -7.25 -16.01 7.89
C LEU A 41 -8.22 -16.66 6.88
N ALA A 42 -8.56 -15.96 5.78
CA ALA A 42 -9.40 -16.53 4.73
C ALA A 42 -8.71 -17.73 4.05
N ALA A 43 -7.43 -17.61 3.69
CA ALA A 43 -6.66 -18.71 3.11
C ALA A 43 -6.53 -19.89 4.07
N ILE A 44 -6.25 -19.63 5.35
CA ILE A 44 -6.20 -20.65 6.40
C ILE A 44 -7.52 -21.43 6.48
N CYS A 45 -8.66 -20.74 6.49
CA CYS A 45 -9.97 -21.37 6.54
C CYS A 45 -10.16 -22.36 5.38
N VAL A 46 -9.81 -21.95 4.16
CA VAL A 46 -9.94 -22.79 2.97
C VAL A 46 -8.99 -23.99 3.05
N CYS A 47 -7.72 -23.76 3.38
CA CYS A 47 -6.72 -24.83 3.48
C CYS A 47 -7.09 -25.88 4.55
N GLN A 48 -7.62 -25.44 5.70
CA GLN A 48 -8.09 -26.38 6.73
C GLN A 48 -9.28 -27.23 6.25
N GLN A 49 -10.22 -26.65 5.50
CA GLN A 49 -11.34 -27.41 4.93
C GLN A 49 -10.87 -28.42 3.87
N LEU A 50 -9.79 -28.12 3.16
CA LEU A 50 -9.16 -29.04 2.21
C LEU A 50 -8.25 -30.09 2.86
N GLY A 51 -8.10 -30.08 4.18
CA GLY A 51 -7.29 -31.04 4.93
C GLY A 51 -5.79 -30.80 4.86
N CYS A 52 -5.34 -29.60 4.51
CA CYS A 52 -3.92 -29.25 4.53
C CYS A 52 -3.36 -29.32 5.95
N ASP A 53 -2.14 -29.80 6.10
CA ASP A 53 -1.46 -29.85 7.40
C ASP A 53 -0.97 -28.47 7.86
N THR A 54 -0.79 -28.33 9.16
CA THR A 54 -0.44 -27.06 9.80
C THR A 54 0.90 -26.50 9.32
N GLU A 55 1.92 -27.33 9.15
CA GLU A 55 3.26 -26.88 8.77
C GLU A 55 3.30 -26.41 7.31
N SER A 56 2.59 -27.10 6.41
CA SER A 56 2.44 -26.66 5.02
C SER A 56 1.73 -25.31 4.92
N ILE A 57 0.67 -25.08 5.72
CA ILE A 57 -0.03 -23.78 5.77
C ILE A 57 0.92 -22.67 6.24
N LYS A 58 1.64 -22.90 7.34
CA LYS A 58 2.59 -21.92 7.91
C LYS A 58 3.69 -21.56 6.92
N LYS A 59 4.30 -22.57 6.30
CA LYS A 59 5.36 -22.40 5.30
C LYS A 59 4.86 -21.61 4.10
N ALA A 60 3.71 -21.98 3.52
CA ALA A 60 3.14 -21.27 2.39
C ALA A 60 2.84 -19.80 2.70
N LEU A 61 2.29 -19.50 3.88
CA LEU A 61 2.01 -18.12 4.31
C LEU A 61 3.28 -17.30 4.54
N GLN A 62 4.37 -17.92 4.95
CA GLN A 62 5.67 -17.24 5.11
C GLN A 62 6.34 -16.97 3.77
N GLU A 63 6.19 -17.88 2.80
CA GLU A 63 6.84 -17.77 1.50
C GLU A 63 6.02 -17.00 0.45
N VAL A 64 4.71 -16.80 0.68
CA VAL A 64 3.83 -16.17 -0.30
C VAL A 64 4.30 -14.75 -0.66
N ARG A 65 4.32 -14.48 -1.95
CA ARG A 65 4.53 -13.15 -2.52
C ARG A 65 3.47 -12.91 -3.58
N VAL A 66 2.90 -11.74 -3.59
CA VAL A 66 1.91 -11.35 -4.61
C VAL A 66 2.45 -10.13 -5.34
N PRO A 67 2.94 -10.29 -6.58
CA PRO A 67 3.48 -9.16 -7.36
C PRO A 67 2.50 -7.99 -7.43
N GLY A 68 3.01 -6.79 -7.21
CA GLY A 68 2.21 -5.55 -7.22
C GLY A 68 1.23 -5.40 -6.05
N ARG A 69 1.33 -6.21 -4.98
CA ARG A 69 0.49 -6.11 -3.78
C ARG A 69 1.37 -5.95 -2.55
N SER A 70 1.47 -4.74 -2.04
CA SER A 70 2.39 -4.36 -0.95
C SER A 70 3.81 -4.92 -1.15
N GLU A 71 4.22 -5.00 -2.40
CA GLU A 71 5.51 -5.55 -2.81
C GLU A 71 6.63 -4.59 -2.45
N LEU A 72 7.60 -5.06 -1.67
CA LEU A 72 8.76 -4.28 -1.29
C LEU A 72 9.84 -4.36 -2.37
N VAL A 73 10.25 -3.21 -2.86
CA VAL A 73 11.35 -3.11 -3.84
C VAL A 73 12.68 -3.03 -3.12
N ASN A 74 13.54 -4.04 -3.37
CA ASN A 74 14.89 -4.06 -2.82
C ASN A 74 15.73 -2.88 -3.36
N ASN A 75 16.39 -2.18 -2.46
CA ASN A 75 17.28 -1.08 -2.82
C ASN A 75 18.47 -0.96 -1.85
N LYS A 76 19.57 -0.39 -2.35
CA LYS A 76 20.81 -0.21 -1.58
C LYS A 76 20.80 1.05 -0.68
N LYS A 77 19.73 1.86 -0.71
CA LYS A 77 19.69 3.19 -0.05
C LYS A 77 18.96 3.19 1.30
N ASN A 78 18.61 2.02 1.82
CA ASN A 78 17.83 1.88 3.07
C ASN A 78 16.52 2.71 3.04
N LEU A 79 15.85 2.70 1.89
CA LEU A 79 14.52 3.27 1.69
C LEU A 79 13.49 2.15 1.72
N THR A 80 12.30 2.41 2.21
CA THR A 80 11.17 1.52 2.01
C THR A 80 10.43 1.99 0.76
N ILE A 81 10.51 1.23 -0.32
CA ILE A 81 9.76 1.47 -1.56
C ILE A 81 8.77 0.33 -1.68
N MET A 82 7.51 0.66 -1.80
CA MET A 82 6.42 -0.30 -1.88
C MET A 82 5.61 -0.08 -3.16
N LEU A 83 5.35 -1.17 -3.88
CA LEU A 83 4.40 -1.20 -4.99
C LEU A 83 3.09 -1.80 -4.52
N ASP A 84 1.99 -1.12 -4.85
CA ASP A 84 0.65 -1.62 -4.54
C ASP A 84 -0.32 -1.36 -5.69
N TYR A 85 -1.32 -2.22 -5.81
CA TYR A 85 -2.35 -2.13 -6.85
C TYR A 85 -3.57 -1.31 -6.40
N ALA A 86 -3.49 -0.58 -5.31
CA ALA A 86 -4.58 0.25 -4.81
C ALA A 86 -5.07 1.23 -5.89
N HIS A 87 -6.32 1.09 -6.33
CA HIS A 87 -6.92 1.86 -7.41
C HIS A 87 -8.36 2.31 -7.11
N SER A 88 -8.81 2.14 -5.88
CA SER A 88 -10.06 2.68 -5.33
C SER A 88 -9.78 3.55 -4.11
N PRO A 89 -10.72 4.44 -3.72
CA PRO A 89 -10.59 5.24 -2.51
C PRO A 89 -10.26 4.41 -1.28
N GLU A 90 -11.02 3.34 -1.03
CA GLU A 90 -10.90 2.49 0.15
C GLU A 90 -9.56 1.75 0.19
N SER A 91 -9.08 1.28 -0.97
CA SER A 91 -7.80 0.59 -1.06
C SER A 91 -6.62 1.55 -0.85
N LEU A 92 -6.69 2.76 -1.41
CA LEU A 92 -5.68 3.79 -1.20
C LEU A 92 -5.63 4.24 0.26
N GLU A 93 -6.79 4.47 0.87
CA GLU A 93 -6.89 4.83 2.28
C GLU A 93 -6.31 3.74 3.18
N SER A 94 -6.69 2.49 2.94
CA SER A 94 -6.22 1.32 3.69
C SER A 94 -4.69 1.17 3.64
N ILE A 95 -4.09 1.26 2.45
CA ILE A 95 -2.63 1.11 2.31
C ILE A 95 -1.89 2.30 2.91
N LEU A 96 -2.36 3.54 2.73
CA LEU A 96 -1.73 4.71 3.31
C LEU A 96 -1.77 4.69 4.84
N HIS A 97 -2.89 4.31 5.44
CA HIS A 97 -2.99 4.12 6.89
C HIS A 97 -2.07 3.00 7.39
N ALA A 98 -2.01 1.88 6.67
CA ALA A 98 -1.12 0.78 7.03
C ALA A 98 0.34 1.24 7.03
N VAL A 99 0.79 1.91 5.94
CA VAL A 99 2.16 2.42 5.82
C VAL A 99 2.45 3.47 6.89
N LYS A 100 1.52 4.40 7.14
CA LYS A 100 1.69 5.44 8.16
C LYS A 100 1.83 4.87 9.57
N GLY A 101 1.13 3.78 9.86
CA GLY A 101 1.12 3.13 11.17
C GLY A 101 2.47 2.55 11.62
N TYR A 102 3.34 2.16 10.68
CA TYR A 102 4.67 1.62 11.02
C TYR A 102 5.84 2.51 10.55
N THR A 103 5.58 3.54 9.76
CA THR A 103 6.63 4.42 9.22
C THR A 103 7.05 5.46 10.28
N LYS A 104 8.36 5.51 10.59
CA LYS A 104 8.95 6.54 11.45
C LYS A 104 9.30 7.83 10.72
N GLY A 105 9.40 7.77 9.40
CA GLY A 105 9.76 8.88 8.52
C GLY A 105 8.55 9.44 7.77
N LYS A 106 8.81 10.08 6.63
CA LYS A 106 7.78 10.65 5.76
C LYS A 106 7.22 9.57 4.81
N VAL A 107 5.92 9.62 4.59
CA VAL A 107 5.21 8.81 3.60
C VAL A 107 4.98 9.66 2.35
N ILE A 108 5.54 9.22 1.23
CA ILE A 108 5.34 9.84 -0.08
C ILE A 108 4.43 8.92 -0.90
N SER A 109 3.29 9.44 -1.31
CA SER A 109 2.33 8.75 -2.19
C SER A 109 2.58 9.16 -3.64
N VAL A 110 2.74 8.20 -4.53
CA VAL A 110 2.85 8.43 -5.98
C VAL A 110 1.76 7.61 -6.65
N PHE A 111 0.75 8.25 -7.21
CA PHE A 111 -0.35 7.53 -7.83
C PHE A 111 -1.01 8.33 -8.96
N GLY A 112 -1.78 7.64 -9.76
CA GLY A 112 -2.65 8.18 -10.79
C GLY A 112 -3.95 7.39 -10.87
N CYS A 113 -4.87 7.85 -11.69
CA CYS A 113 -6.12 7.16 -11.98
C CYS A 113 -6.18 6.75 -13.44
N GLY A 114 -6.81 5.60 -13.73
CA GLY A 114 -7.03 5.14 -15.09
C GLY A 114 -8.15 5.92 -15.79
N GLY A 115 -8.01 6.10 -17.10
CA GLY A 115 -9.06 6.62 -17.97
C GLY A 115 -10.11 5.55 -18.29
N ASP A 116 -11.24 5.98 -18.87
CA ASP A 116 -12.41 5.15 -19.24
C ASP A 116 -12.91 4.29 -18.06
N ARG A 117 -12.89 4.87 -16.88
CA ARG A 117 -13.33 4.26 -15.62
C ARG A 117 -14.16 5.27 -14.82
N ASP A 118 -14.67 4.84 -13.67
CA ASP A 118 -15.39 5.71 -12.75
C ASP A 118 -14.55 6.95 -12.39
N THR A 119 -15.01 8.12 -12.82
CA THR A 119 -14.35 9.41 -12.59
C THR A 119 -14.61 9.95 -11.19
N THR A 120 -15.72 9.54 -10.55
CA THR A 120 -16.13 10.07 -9.24
C THR A 120 -15.10 9.80 -8.14
N LYS A 121 -14.33 8.72 -8.27
CA LYS A 121 -13.28 8.34 -7.33
C LYS A 121 -12.03 9.23 -7.39
N ARG A 122 -11.78 9.94 -8.51
CA ARG A 122 -10.53 10.68 -8.76
C ARG A 122 -10.29 11.76 -7.70
N ALA A 123 -11.25 12.64 -7.51
CA ALA A 123 -11.17 13.67 -6.48
C ALA A 123 -11.11 13.09 -5.07
N ILE A 124 -11.86 12.01 -4.79
CA ILE A 124 -11.86 11.35 -3.48
C ILE A 124 -10.47 10.79 -3.16
N MET A 125 -9.81 10.13 -4.12
CA MET A 125 -8.46 9.60 -3.96
C MET A 125 -7.42 10.72 -3.73
N GLY A 126 -7.56 11.85 -4.44
CA GLY A 126 -6.74 13.05 -4.20
C GLY A 126 -6.88 13.56 -2.76
N GLU A 127 -8.11 13.66 -2.28
CA GLU A 127 -8.41 14.13 -0.92
C GLU A 127 -7.85 13.15 0.15
N ILE A 128 -8.02 11.85 -0.03
CA ILE A 128 -7.48 10.82 0.87
C ILE A 128 -5.97 10.93 0.96
N SER A 129 -5.28 10.98 -0.19
CA SER A 129 -3.82 11.08 -0.20
C SER A 129 -3.33 12.36 0.48
N GLY A 130 -3.98 13.49 0.21
CA GLY A 130 -3.64 14.77 0.82
C GLY A 130 -3.87 14.85 2.34
N LYS A 131 -4.78 14.03 2.88
CA LYS A 131 -5.02 13.94 4.33
C LYS A 131 -4.02 13.05 5.05
N ILE A 132 -3.54 11.97 4.40
CA ILE A 132 -2.79 10.91 5.08
C ILE A 132 -1.30 10.95 4.75
N ALA A 133 -0.92 11.15 3.49
CA ALA A 133 0.48 11.21 3.08
C ALA A 133 1.14 12.53 3.49
N ASP A 134 2.45 12.51 3.75
CA ASP A 134 3.22 13.72 4.03
C ASP A 134 3.53 14.52 2.75
N TYR A 135 3.55 13.83 1.62
CA TYR A 135 3.70 14.41 0.29
C TYR A 135 3.03 13.52 -0.76
N THR A 136 2.33 14.14 -1.71
CA THR A 136 1.65 13.41 -2.79
C THR A 136 2.20 13.86 -4.15
N ILE A 137 2.50 12.89 -5.00
CA ILE A 137 2.84 13.13 -6.42
C ILE A 137 1.71 12.52 -7.25
N ILE A 138 0.92 13.37 -7.89
CA ILE A 138 -0.16 12.98 -8.78
C ILE A 138 0.42 12.84 -10.18
N THR A 139 0.22 11.68 -10.80
CA THR A 139 0.80 11.38 -12.12
C THR A 139 -0.19 10.63 -13.01
N SER A 140 0.15 10.47 -14.28
CA SER A 140 -0.62 9.60 -15.17
C SER A 140 -0.48 8.13 -14.75
N ASP A 141 -1.55 7.36 -14.96
CA ASP A 141 -1.53 5.91 -14.92
C ASP A 141 -1.77 5.37 -16.34
N ASN A 142 -2.87 4.71 -16.61
CA ASN A 142 -3.28 4.30 -17.94
C ASN A 142 -4.43 5.19 -18.42
N PRO A 143 -4.18 6.24 -19.22
CA PRO A 143 -5.21 7.20 -19.60
C PRO A 143 -6.21 6.65 -20.63
N ARG A 144 -5.90 5.57 -21.30
CA ARG A 144 -6.70 4.99 -22.41
C ARG A 144 -7.05 6.04 -23.46
N THR A 145 -8.35 6.38 -23.62
CA THR A 145 -8.82 7.38 -24.59
C THR A 145 -8.92 8.80 -24.02
N GLU A 146 -8.80 8.95 -22.68
CA GLU A 146 -8.88 10.25 -22.04
C GLU A 146 -7.53 11.00 -22.03
N ASP A 147 -7.60 12.33 -21.96
CA ASP A 147 -6.42 13.18 -21.78
C ASP A 147 -5.83 12.96 -20.36
N PRO A 148 -4.55 12.53 -20.24
CA PRO A 148 -3.93 12.31 -18.96
C PRO A 148 -3.84 13.58 -18.09
N GLU A 149 -3.75 14.78 -18.70
CA GLU A 149 -3.73 16.04 -17.96
C GLU A 149 -5.07 16.31 -17.29
N GLU A 150 -6.19 16.01 -17.95
CA GLU A 150 -7.53 16.19 -17.39
C GLU A 150 -7.75 15.22 -16.23
N ILE A 151 -7.31 13.96 -16.34
CA ILE A 151 -7.37 12.99 -15.24
C ILE A 151 -6.59 13.51 -14.02
N VAL A 152 -5.38 14.02 -14.22
CA VAL A 152 -4.54 14.59 -13.17
C VAL A 152 -5.22 15.81 -12.51
N LYS A 153 -5.85 16.70 -13.29
CA LYS A 153 -6.61 17.86 -12.77
C LYS A 153 -7.79 17.44 -11.90
N GLU A 154 -8.50 16.38 -12.29
CA GLU A 154 -9.62 15.86 -11.48
C GLU A 154 -9.13 15.32 -10.13
N VAL A 155 -8.02 14.58 -10.10
CA VAL A 155 -7.41 14.13 -8.84
C VAL A 155 -6.94 15.33 -8.02
N GLU A 156 -6.31 16.33 -8.67
CA GLU A 156 -5.84 17.57 -8.05
C GLU A 156 -6.97 18.35 -7.39
N SER A 157 -8.16 18.35 -7.98
CA SER A 157 -9.33 19.04 -7.42
C SER A 157 -9.68 18.52 -6.01
N GLY A 158 -9.43 17.25 -5.74
CA GLY A 158 -9.64 16.65 -4.43
C GLY A 158 -8.57 17.02 -3.42
N ILE A 159 -7.29 16.95 -3.78
CA ILE A 159 -6.19 17.26 -2.85
C ILE A 159 -6.19 18.74 -2.46
N LYS A 160 -6.63 19.65 -3.34
CA LYS A 160 -6.81 21.09 -3.06
C LYS A 160 -7.79 21.37 -1.90
N ARG A 161 -8.66 20.42 -1.55
CA ARG A 161 -9.56 20.54 -0.39
C ARG A 161 -8.85 20.27 0.94
N THR A 162 -7.57 19.89 0.89
CA THR A 162 -6.77 19.52 2.06
C THR A 162 -5.61 20.51 2.26
N LYS A 163 -4.87 20.33 3.36
CA LYS A 163 -3.60 21.04 3.59
C LYS A 163 -2.39 20.21 3.14
N GLY A 164 -2.61 19.09 2.43
CA GLY A 164 -1.57 18.20 1.97
C GLY A 164 -0.62 18.86 0.97
N LYS A 165 0.65 18.55 1.08
CA LYS A 165 1.67 19.01 0.11
C LYS A 165 1.64 18.08 -1.09
N TYR A 166 1.65 18.65 -2.29
CA TYR A 166 1.60 17.83 -3.50
C TYR A 166 2.29 18.50 -4.69
N VAL A 167 2.46 17.73 -5.74
CA VAL A 167 2.84 18.17 -7.09
C VAL A 167 2.15 17.29 -8.13
N CYS A 168 1.82 17.86 -9.28
CA CYS A 168 1.29 17.17 -10.44
C CYS A 168 2.40 17.04 -11.49
N ILE A 169 2.70 15.81 -11.92
CA ILE A 169 3.67 15.50 -12.98
C ILE A 169 3.06 14.40 -13.83
N VAL A 170 2.62 14.74 -15.04
CA VAL A 170 1.93 13.80 -15.93
C VAL A 170 2.86 12.64 -16.34
N ASP A 171 4.13 12.94 -16.66
CA ASP A 171 5.11 11.90 -16.94
C ASP A 171 5.40 11.05 -15.69
N ARG A 172 5.01 9.77 -15.74
CA ARG A 172 5.13 8.85 -14.61
C ARG A 172 6.59 8.53 -14.26
N ILE A 173 7.48 8.54 -15.25
CA ILE A 173 8.91 8.26 -15.02
C ILE A 173 9.52 9.42 -14.24
N GLU A 174 9.23 10.66 -14.64
CA GLU A 174 9.69 11.85 -13.94
C GLU A 174 9.08 11.96 -12.53
N ALA A 175 7.81 11.61 -12.37
CA ALA A 175 7.15 11.53 -11.06
C ALA A 175 7.87 10.55 -10.12
N ILE A 176 8.20 9.35 -10.60
CA ILE A 176 8.93 8.34 -9.82
C ILE A 176 10.35 8.84 -9.49
N LYS A 177 11.07 9.40 -10.45
CA LYS A 177 12.40 9.99 -10.19
C LYS A 177 12.36 11.05 -9.10
N LEU A 178 11.39 11.96 -9.18
CA LEU A 178 11.22 13.01 -8.17
C LEU A 178 10.96 12.43 -6.79
N SER A 179 10.10 11.43 -6.68
CA SER A 179 9.79 10.78 -5.39
C SER A 179 11.04 10.21 -4.72
N LEU A 180 11.89 9.54 -5.50
CA LEU A 180 13.14 8.94 -5.01
C LEU A 180 14.18 9.99 -4.60
N ILE A 181 14.23 11.15 -5.27
CA ILE A 181 15.11 12.27 -4.94
C ILE A 181 14.65 12.94 -3.63
N HIS A 182 13.34 13.16 -3.45
CA HIS A 182 12.79 13.77 -2.23
C HIS A 182 13.06 12.93 -0.99
N ILE A 183 12.90 11.62 -1.07
CA ILE A 183 13.24 10.70 0.02
C ILE A 183 14.74 10.82 0.38
N TRP A 184 15.61 10.96 -0.62
CA TRP A 184 17.05 11.04 -0.41
C TRP A 184 17.49 12.38 0.20
N ARG A 185 16.91 13.51 -0.23
CA ARG A 185 17.19 14.86 0.31
C ARG A 185 16.70 15.03 1.76
N CYS A 186 15.52 14.53 2.10
CA CYS A 186 15.00 14.62 3.47
C CYS A 186 15.86 13.89 4.51
N ARG A 187 16.70 12.93 4.12
CA ARG A 187 17.66 12.28 5.02
C ARG A 187 18.95 13.07 5.24
N ARG A 188 19.32 13.93 4.30
CA ARG A 188 20.61 14.65 4.32
C ARG A 188 20.53 16.01 5.03
N TYR A 189 19.34 16.57 5.15
CA TYR A 189 19.08 17.83 5.84
C TYR A 189 17.91 17.63 6.80
N SER A 190 18.18 17.78 8.09
CA SER A 190 17.14 17.81 9.15
C SER A 190 16.23 19.05 9.09
N LEU A 191 16.14 19.69 7.93
CA LEU A 191 15.37 20.88 7.62
C LEU A 191 14.48 20.60 6.40
N CYS A 192 13.33 20.01 6.63
CA CYS A 192 12.14 20.11 5.77
C CYS A 192 10.89 20.05 6.66
#